data_0f457df9cafc6692d4e0503bec6a5462
#
_entry.id   0f457df9cafc6692d4e0503bec6a5462
#
_cell.length_a   1.000
_cell.length_b   1.000
_cell.length_c   1.000
_cell.angle_alpha   90.00
_cell.angle_beta   90.00
_cell.angle_gamma   90.00
#
_symmetry.space_group_name_H-M   'P 1'
#
loop_
_entity.id
_entity.type
_entity.pdbx_description
1 polymer ?
#
loop_
_entity_poly.entity_id
_entity_poly.type
_entity_poly.pdbx_seq_one_letter_code
_entity_poly.pdbx_strand_id
1 'polypeptide(L)'
;MRAILAGASALALGAVPAQADELRDAVAADMPALVTLYQDLHANPELSFQEVETAKKLAARARALGFEVTEGVGKTGVVAVMKNGAGPTVMLRADMDGLPVIEQTGLPYASKRRAVPATGIETGVMHACGHDTHMTAWIGTAQQLAARKDQWSGTLVMILQPAEEIGEGAKAMLDDGLYTRFPKPDYVLAFHDAAQAPAGMIGYSKGFALANVDSVDVVVPGVGGHGAYPHTTKDPIVIAASIVTRLQTLISRE
;
A
#
# COMPACT_ATOMS: atom_id res chain seq x y z
N MET A 1 -34.21 -49.56 -37.61
CA MET A 1 -32.85 -49.42 -37.03
C MET A 1 -32.38 -48.00 -37.35
N ARG A 2 -32.31 -47.12 -36.37
CA ARG A 2 -31.74 -45.76 -36.51
C ARG A 2 -30.46 -45.74 -35.67
N ALA A 3 -29.34 -45.53 -36.32
CA ALA A 3 -28.03 -45.38 -35.66
C ALA A 3 -27.91 -44.00 -35.06
N ILE A 4 -27.65 -43.91 -33.75
CA ILE A 4 -27.32 -42.69 -33.04
C ILE A 4 -25.81 -42.53 -33.08
N LEU A 5 -25.33 -41.53 -33.83
CA LEU A 5 -23.92 -41.13 -33.77
C LEU A 5 -23.75 -40.26 -32.51
N ALA A 6 -23.00 -40.77 -31.52
CA ALA A 6 -22.52 -40.03 -30.39
C ALA A 6 -21.27 -39.27 -30.81
N GLY A 7 -21.39 -37.94 -30.95
CA GLY A 7 -20.24 -37.08 -31.14
C GLY A 7 -19.52 -36.83 -29.81
N ALA A 8 -18.28 -37.33 -29.67
CA ALA A 8 -17.41 -37.01 -28.55
C ALA A 8 -16.80 -35.63 -28.76
N SER A 9 -17.26 -34.63 -28.01
CA SER A 9 -16.56 -33.35 -27.90
C SER A 9 -15.36 -33.53 -26.99
N ALA A 10 -14.17 -33.58 -27.56
CA ALA A 10 -12.92 -33.48 -26.79
C ALA A 10 -12.77 -32.03 -26.29
N LEU A 11 -12.96 -31.79 -24.99
CA LEU A 11 -12.54 -30.55 -24.37
C LEU A 11 -11.00 -30.48 -24.43
N ALA A 12 -10.48 -29.50 -25.16
CA ALA A 12 -9.06 -29.15 -25.12
C ALA A 12 -8.73 -28.49 -23.77
N LEU A 13 -8.36 -29.30 -22.78
CA LEU A 13 -7.72 -28.88 -21.53
C LEU A 13 -6.21 -28.90 -21.75
N GLY A 14 -5.64 -27.80 -22.27
CA GLY A 14 -4.22 -27.86 -22.50
C GLY A 14 -3.56 -26.57 -22.96
N ALA A 15 -3.51 -25.53 -22.07
CA ALA A 15 -2.55 -24.41 -22.24
C ALA A 15 -2.25 -23.64 -20.95
N VAL A 16 -3.02 -23.82 -19.87
CA VAL A 16 -2.86 -23.04 -18.63
C VAL A 16 -1.59 -23.38 -17.82
N PRO A 17 -1.10 -24.63 -17.74
CA PRO A 17 0.09 -24.96 -16.94
C PRO A 17 1.40 -24.33 -17.46
N ALA A 18 1.63 -24.32 -18.76
CA ALA A 18 2.91 -23.87 -19.35
C ALA A 18 3.15 -22.36 -19.14
N GLN A 19 2.12 -21.51 -19.30
CA GLN A 19 2.25 -20.08 -19.11
C GLN A 19 2.46 -19.69 -17.63
N ALA A 20 1.86 -20.45 -16.69
CA ALA A 20 2.06 -20.23 -15.27
C ALA A 20 3.49 -20.56 -14.83
N ASP A 21 4.10 -21.59 -15.40
CA ASP A 21 5.47 -21.99 -15.13
C ASP A 21 6.47 -20.97 -15.72
N GLU A 22 6.26 -20.49 -16.94
CA GLU A 22 7.08 -19.44 -17.56
C GLU A 22 7.04 -18.12 -16.77
N LEU A 23 5.89 -17.70 -16.26
CA LEU A 23 5.78 -16.52 -15.42
C LEU A 23 6.50 -16.72 -14.08
N ARG A 24 6.36 -17.87 -13.46
CA ARG A 24 7.06 -18.20 -12.22
C ARG A 24 8.57 -18.18 -12.39
N ASP A 25 9.09 -18.77 -13.45
CA ASP A 25 10.53 -18.81 -13.75
C ASP A 25 11.07 -17.39 -14.01
N ALA A 26 10.32 -16.57 -14.73
CA ALA A 26 10.69 -15.18 -14.98
C ALA A 26 10.69 -14.33 -13.70
N VAL A 27 9.69 -14.51 -12.82
CA VAL A 27 9.67 -13.86 -11.50
C VAL A 27 10.85 -14.34 -10.65
N ALA A 28 11.16 -15.65 -10.67
CA ALA A 28 12.31 -16.20 -9.94
C ALA A 28 13.64 -15.60 -10.43
N ALA A 29 13.77 -15.36 -11.73
CA ALA A 29 14.95 -14.71 -12.31
C ALA A 29 15.10 -13.23 -11.86
N ASP A 30 13.98 -12.52 -11.66
CA ASP A 30 13.98 -11.12 -11.20
C ASP A 30 14.22 -11.00 -9.68
N MET A 31 13.98 -12.05 -8.89
CA MET A 31 14.02 -12.01 -7.42
C MET A 31 15.32 -11.42 -6.83
N PRO A 32 16.55 -11.72 -7.32
CA PRO A 32 17.75 -11.13 -6.75
C PRO A 32 17.77 -9.59 -6.82
N ALA A 33 17.31 -9.02 -7.95
CA ALA A 33 17.23 -7.58 -8.15
C ALA A 33 16.10 -6.95 -7.33
N LEU A 34 14.96 -7.64 -7.21
CA LEU A 34 13.81 -7.21 -6.41
C LEU A 34 14.16 -7.24 -4.92
N VAL A 35 14.85 -8.27 -4.42
CA VAL A 35 15.33 -8.31 -3.02
C VAL A 35 16.30 -7.19 -2.73
N THR A 36 17.18 -6.85 -3.67
CA THR A 36 18.09 -5.70 -3.53
C THR A 36 17.30 -4.38 -3.45
N LEU A 37 16.27 -4.23 -4.26
CA LEU A 37 15.38 -3.05 -4.20
C LEU A 37 14.64 -2.99 -2.86
N TYR A 38 14.07 -4.12 -2.42
CA TYR A 38 13.40 -4.23 -1.12
C TYR A 38 14.31 -3.79 0.02
N GLN A 39 15.54 -4.32 0.10
CA GLN A 39 16.49 -3.96 1.15
C GLN A 39 16.89 -2.49 1.11
N ASP A 40 17.01 -1.90 -0.07
CA ASP A 40 17.29 -0.48 -0.23
C ASP A 40 16.12 0.41 0.22
N LEU A 41 14.89 0.04 -0.12
CA LEU A 41 13.68 0.73 0.34
C LEU A 41 13.53 0.61 1.86
N HIS A 42 13.71 -0.61 2.40
CA HIS A 42 13.66 -0.87 3.85
C HIS A 42 14.67 -0.04 4.65
N ALA A 43 15.89 0.07 4.14
CA ALA A 43 16.96 0.85 4.78
C ALA A 43 16.74 2.37 4.68
N ASN A 44 15.90 2.84 3.77
CA ASN A 44 15.72 4.26 3.46
C ASN A 44 14.26 4.71 3.45
N PRO A 45 13.45 4.41 4.48
CA PRO A 45 12.06 4.83 4.55
C PRO A 45 11.94 6.35 4.70
N GLU A 46 10.85 6.90 4.19
CA GLU A 46 10.48 8.30 4.30
C GLU A 46 9.06 8.42 4.89
N LEU A 47 8.82 9.45 5.71
CA LEU A 47 7.51 9.66 6.34
C LEU A 47 6.45 10.15 5.34
N SER A 48 5.18 10.06 5.75
CA SER A 48 4.02 10.55 5.00
C SER A 48 4.24 11.97 4.46
N PHE A 49 4.04 12.16 3.14
CA PHE A 49 4.31 13.39 2.37
C PHE A 49 5.78 13.85 2.36
N GLN A 50 6.70 12.99 2.75
CA GLN A 50 8.15 13.22 2.66
C GLN A 50 8.84 12.19 1.73
N GLU A 51 8.09 11.37 1.01
CA GLU A 51 8.54 10.23 0.19
C GLU A 51 9.19 10.68 -1.14
N VAL A 52 10.04 11.70 -1.09
CA VAL A 52 10.62 12.35 -2.28
C VAL A 52 11.61 11.45 -3.00
N GLU A 53 12.56 10.89 -2.29
CA GLU A 53 13.59 10.04 -2.91
C GLU A 53 13.03 8.65 -3.27
N THR A 54 12.09 8.13 -2.51
CA THR A 54 11.35 6.91 -2.80
C THR A 54 10.56 7.06 -4.09
N ALA A 55 9.75 8.11 -4.22
CA ALA A 55 8.97 8.40 -5.41
C ALA A 55 9.85 8.53 -6.65
N LYS A 56 10.93 9.33 -6.57
CA LYS A 56 11.90 9.55 -7.65
C LYS A 56 12.57 8.24 -8.10
N LYS A 57 12.99 7.41 -7.14
CA LYS A 57 13.64 6.11 -7.41
C LYS A 57 12.71 5.17 -8.18
N LEU A 58 11.46 5.03 -7.74
CA LEU A 58 10.48 4.14 -8.36
C LEU A 58 9.96 4.70 -9.69
N ALA A 59 9.75 6.02 -9.79
CA ALA A 59 9.41 6.69 -11.03
C ALA A 59 10.47 6.46 -12.13
N ALA A 60 11.76 6.56 -11.77
CA ALA A 60 12.85 6.29 -12.71
C ALA A 60 12.83 4.84 -13.21
N ARG A 61 12.55 3.86 -12.33
CA ARG A 61 12.42 2.45 -12.72
C ARG A 61 11.23 2.22 -13.65
N ALA A 62 10.07 2.82 -13.35
CA ALA A 62 8.90 2.71 -14.22
C ALA A 62 9.13 3.33 -15.60
N ARG A 63 9.81 4.49 -15.68
CA ARG A 63 10.22 5.08 -16.97
C ARG A 63 11.12 4.16 -17.78
N ALA A 64 12.08 3.50 -17.12
CA ALA A 64 12.98 2.56 -17.78
C ALA A 64 12.24 1.33 -18.37
N LEU A 65 11.08 0.99 -17.83
CA LEU A 65 10.19 -0.05 -18.34
C LEU A 65 9.24 0.43 -19.46
N GLY A 66 9.30 1.71 -19.82
CA GLY A 66 8.51 2.30 -20.90
C GLY A 66 7.14 2.84 -20.46
N PHE A 67 6.91 3.07 -19.18
CA PHE A 67 5.74 3.79 -18.69
C PHE A 67 5.89 5.31 -18.92
N GLU A 68 4.78 5.96 -19.22
CA GLU A 68 4.64 7.42 -19.10
C GLU A 68 4.42 7.74 -17.62
N VAL A 69 5.34 8.50 -17.00
CA VAL A 69 5.36 8.70 -15.54
C VAL A 69 5.22 10.17 -15.19
N THR A 70 4.25 10.45 -14.32
CA THR A 70 4.02 11.75 -13.67
C THR A 70 4.32 11.64 -12.19
N GLU A 71 5.23 12.45 -11.70
CA GLU A 71 5.56 12.61 -10.28
C GLU A 71 4.81 13.79 -9.66
N GLY A 72 4.74 13.84 -8.34
CA GLY A 72 4.15 14.95 -7.59
C GLY A 72 2.62 14.96 -7.59
N VAL A 73 1.96 13.86 -7.93
CA VAL A 73 0.50 13.75 -7.89
C VAL A 73 0.05 13.60 -6.43
N GLY A 74 -0.71 14.56 -5.92
CA GLY A 74 -1.06 14.61 -4.50
C GLY A 74 0.17 14.81 -3.61
N LYS A 75 1.06 15.72 -3.95
CA LYS A 75 2.35 16.09 -3.35
C LYS A 75 3.50 15.17 -3.80
N THR A 76 3.65 13.97 -3.22
CA THR A 76 4.78 13.05 -3.50
C THR A 76 4.37 11.82 -4.31
N GLY A 77 3.08 11.64 -4.59
CA GLY A 77 2.58 10.46 -5.31
C GLY A 77 3.07 10.38 -6.76
N VAL A 78 3.04 9.17 -7.31
CA VAL A 78 3.46 8.87 -8.68
C VAL A 78 2.33 8.17 -9.42
N VAL A 79 2.12 8.54 -10.69
CA VAL A 79 1.23 7.84 -11.62
C VAL A 79 2.04 7.43 -12.84
N ALA A 80 2.06 6.13 -13.13
CA ALA A 80 2.71 5.54 -14.28
C ALA A 80 1.67 4.88 -15.19
N VAL A 81 1.62 5.25 -16.45
CA VAL A 81 0.63 4.78 -17.42
C VAL A 81 1.32 4.02 -18.54
N MET A 82 0.78 2.86 -18.90
CA MET A 82 1.19 2.11 -20.09
C MET A 82 -0.05 1.72 -20.89
N LYS A 83 -0.12 2.16 -22.14
CA LYS A 83 -1.18 1.81 -23.09
C LYS A 83 -0.71 0.67 -23.99
N ASN A 84 -1.55 -0.33 -24.17
CA ASN A 84 -1.27 -1.50 -24.98
C ASN A 84 -2.52 -1.96 -25.76
N GLY A 85 -2.97 -1.15 -26.70
CA GLY A 85 -4.15 -1.43 -27.51
C GLY A 85 -5.48 -1.15 -26.81
N ALA A 86 -6.56 -1.63 -27.41
CA ALA A 86 -7.92 -1.51 -26.88
C ALA A 86 -8.17 -2.55 -25.79
N GLY A 87 -8.87 -2.16 -24.73
CA GLY A 87 -9.20 -3.06 -23.62
C GLY A 87 -9.50 -2.27 -22.35
N PRO A 88 -9.69 -2.96 -21.22
CA PRO A 88 -9.99 -2.32 -19.94
C PRO A 88 -8.82 -1.50 -19.41
N THR A 89 -9.15 -0.55 -18.55
CA THR A 89 -8.16 0.16 -17.74
C THR A 89 -8.06 -0.50 -16.38
N VAL A 90 -6.89 -1.02 -16.04
CA VAL A 90 -6.60 -1.65 -14.76
C VAL A 90 -5.63 -0.79 -13.97
N MET A 91 -5.97 -0.47 -12.73
CA MET A 91 -5.11 0.25 -11.81
C MET A 91 -4.49 -0.72 -10.81
N LEU A 92 -3.18 -0.55 -10.58
CA LEU A 92 -2.43 -1.22 -9.52
C LEU A 92 -1.90 -0.19 -8.54
N ARG A 93 -2.17 -0.38 -7.24
CA ARG A 93 -1.79 0.55 -6.17
C ARG A 93 -0.76 -0.08 -5.24
N ALA A 94 0.29 0.68 -4.94
CA ALA A 94 1.11 0.49 -3.74
C ALA A 94 1.17 1.81 -2.97
N ASP A 95 1.43 1.72 -1.68
CA ASP A 95 1.73 2.84 -0.78
C ASP A 95 3.25 2.99 -0.62
N MET A 96 3.71 4.15 -0.11
CA MET A 96 5.14 4.46 -0.11
C MET A 96 5.71 4.86 1.25
N ASP A 97 4.89 5.36 2.15
CA ASP A 97 5.36 5.98 3.37
C ASP A 97 5.77 4.98 4.45
N GLY A 98 6.69 5.41 5.30
CA GLY A 98 7.10 4.70 6.50
C GLY A 98 6.52 5.35 7.76
N LEU A 99 6.58 4.61 8.85
CA LEU A 99 6.07 5.00 10.17
C LEU A 99 7.17 5.67 11.02
N PRO A 100 6.79 6.59 11.94
CA PRO A 100 7.71 7.22 12.88
C PRO A 100 8.10 6.25 14.01
N VAL A 101 8.78 5.16 13.66
CA VAL A 101 9.16 4.06 14.54
C VAL A 101 10.67 3.83 14.48
N ILE A 102 11.30 3.63 15.64
CA ILE A 102 12.71 3.20 15.73
C ILE A 102 12.76 1.70 15.47
N GLU A 103 13.43 1.30 14.40
CA GLU A 103 13.60 -0.10 14.07
C GLU A 103 14.50 -0.84 15.05
N GLN A 104 14.08 -2.03 15.47
CA GLN A 104 14.79 -2.90 16.43
C GLN A 104 14.94 -4.34 15.92
N THR A 105 14.83 -4.56 14.61
CA THR A 105 14.89 -5.91 14.00
C THR A 105 16.27 -6.54 14.06
N GLY A 106 17.32 -5.71 14.10
CA GLY A 106 18.70 -6.19 14.02
C GLY A 106 19.14 -6.69 12.65
N LEU A 107 18.33 -6.47 11.61
CA LEU A 107 18.65 -6.85 10.24
C LEU A 107 19.87 -6.07 9.72
N PRO A 108 20.68 -6.66 8.83
CA PRO A 108 21.86 -5.97 8.27
C PRO A 108 21.49 -4.74 7.42
N TYR A 109 20.27 -4.67 6.93
CA TYR A 109 19.69 -3.55 6.19
C TYR A 109 18.62 -2.77 6.98
N ALA A 110 18.58 -2.94 8.30
CA ALA A 110 17.67 -2.20 9.17
C ALA A 110 17.82 -0.68 8.98
N SER A 111 16.71 0.02 8.99
CA SER A 111 16.67 1.48 8.85
C SER A 111 17.41 2.18 10.00
N LYS A 112 18.25 3.14 9.64
CA LYS A 112 18.87 4.11 10.55
C LYS A 112 18.39 5.53 10.27
N ARG A 113 17.35 5.66 9.45
CA ARG A 113 16.79 6.96 9.07
C ARG A 113 16.11 7.61 10.25
N ARG A 114 16.25 8.91 10.31
CA ARG A 114 15.56 9.76 11.28
C ARG A 114 14.89 10.90 10.54
N ALA A 115 13.70 11.26 10.99
CA ALA A 115 12.96 12.39 10.45
C ALA A 115 12.05 13.01 11.51
N VAL A 116 11.50 14.17 11.19
CA VAL A 116 10.57 14.90 12.05
C VAL A 116 9.16 14.71 11.49
N PRO A 117 8.29 13.94 12.18
CA PRO A 117 6.88 13.81 11.82
C PRO A 117 6.11 15.10 12.17
N ALA A 118 4.82 15.14 11.83
CA ALA A 118 3.93 16.28 12.13
C ALA A 118 3.87 16.66 13.64
N THR A 119 4.20 15.71 14.52
CA THR A 119 4.32 15.97 15.98
C THR A 119 5.48 16.87 16.36
N GLY A 120 6.42 17.15 15.46
CA GLY A 120 7.58 18.02 15.67
C GLY A 120 8.75 17.40 16.44
N ILE A 121 8.66 16.14 16.84
CA ILE A 121 9.72 15.45 17.59
C ILE A 121 10.45 14.47 16.66
N GLU A 122 11.77 14.66 16.48
CA GLU A 122 12.57 13.75 15.67
C GLU A 122 12.56 12.31 16.21
N THR A 123 12.32 11.35 15.33
CA THR A 123 12.31 9.92 15.67
C THR A 123 12.96 9.09 14.58
N GLY A 124 13.10 7.78 14.80
CA GLY A 124 13.44 6.82 13.75
C GLY A 124 12.29 6.69 12.74
N VAL A 125 12.62 6.21 11.55
CA VAL A 125 11.61 5.89 10.52
C VAL A 125 11.80 4.45 10.08
N MET A 126 10.71 3.70 9.96
CA MET A 126 10.72 2.29 9.58
C MET A 126 9.55 1.96 8.67
N HIS A 127 9.75 1.10 7.67
CA HIS A 127 8.66 0.41 6.99
C HIS A 127 8.09 -0.71 7.88
N ALA A 128 7.35 -0.34 8.93
CA ALA A 128 6.77 -1.28 9.88
C ALA A 128 5.41 -1.83 9.42
N CYS A 129 4.84 -1.27 8.35
CA CYS A 129 3.60 -1.73 7.70
C CYS A 129 3.84 -2.48 6.38
N GLY A 130 5.11 -2.69 5.98
CA GLY A 130 5.46 -3.50 4.81
C GLY A 130 5.33 -2.81 3.45
N HIS A 131 5.23 -1.47 3.40
CA HIS A 131 5.09 -0.73 2.14
C HIS A 131 6.31 -0.91 1.20
N ASP A 132 7.49 -1.20 1.71
CA ASP A 132 8.67 -1.60 0.94
C ASP A 132 8.44 -2.89 0.14
N THR A 133 7.72 -3.87 0.72
CA THR A 133 7.27 -5.09 0.02
C THR A 133 6.27 -4.75 -1.07
N HIS A 134 5.29 -3.86 -0.77
CA HIS A 134 4.29 -3.42 -1.73
C HIS A 134 4.92 -2.73 -2.94
N MET A 135 5.84 -1.79 -2.70
CA MET A 135 6.58 -1.08 -3.74
C MET A 135 7.46 -2.02 -4.57
N THR A 136 8.09 -2.98 -3.93
CA THR A 136 8.93 -3.98 -4.62
C THR A 136 8.08 -4.85 -5.54
N ALA A 137 6.94 -5.35 -5.07
CA ALA A 137 6.00 -6.13 -5.88
C ALA A 137 5.37 -5.28 -7.00
N TRP A 138 5.13 -3.99 -6.76
CA TRP A 138 4.67 -3.05 -7.78
C TRP A 138 5.68 -2.98 -8.94
N ILE A 139 6.97 -2.82 -8.66
CA ILE A 139 8.03 -2.83 -9.68
C ILE A 139 8.12 -4.19 -10.37
N GLY A 140 8.10 -5.30 -9.63
CA GLY A 140 8.13 -6.65 -10.21
C GLY A 140 6.95 -6.89 -11.16
N THR A 141 5.76 -6.46 -10.78
CA THR A 141 4.57 -6.52 -11.62
C THR A 141 4.71 -5.67 -12.88
N ALA A 142 5.23 -4.44 -12.75
CA ALA A 142 5.50 -3.56 -13.88
C ALA A 142 6.48 -4.19 -14.88
N GLN A 143 7.55 -4.84 -14.40
CA GLN A 143 8.52 -5.55 -15.23
C GLN A 143 7.88 -6.69 -16.02
N GLN A 144 7.11 -7.54 -15.34
CA GLN A 144 6.48 -8.71 -15.96
C GLN A 144 5.42 -8.31 -16.99
N LEU A 145 4.62 -7.29 -16.72
CA LEU A 145 3.61 -6.78 -17.67
C LEU A 145 4.24 -6.05 -18.86
N ALA A 146 5.30 -5.26 -18.64
CA ALA A 146 6.02 -4.58 -19.70
C ALA A 146 6.73 -5.57 -20.64
N ALA A 147 7.25 -6.68 -20.11
CA ALA A 147 7.91 -7.73 -20.91
C ALA A 147 6.93 -8.61 -21.70
N ARG A 148 5.64 -8.61 -21.36
CA ARG A 148 4.61 -9.50 -21.95
C ARG A 148 3.47 -8.73 -22.58
N LYS A 149 3.78 -7.66 -23.32
CA LYS A 149 2.76 -6.83 -24.01
C LYS A 149 1.95 -7.60 -25.04
N ASP A 150 2.48 -8.69 -25.56
CA ASP A 150 1.80 -9.62 -26.47
C ASP A 150 0.72 -10.48 -25.80
N GLN A 151 0.71 -10.54 -24.47
CA GLN A 151 -0.21 -11.40 -23.70
C GLN A 151 -1.40 -10.62 -23.08
N TRP A 152 -1.45 -9.30 -23.23
CA TRP A 152 -2.53 -8.48 -22.69
C TRP A 152 -2.82 -7.28 -23.58
N SER A 153 -4.01 -6.70 -23.43
CA SER A 153 -4.39 -5.43 -24.09
C SER A 153 -5.19 -4.55 -23.14
N GLY A 154 -5.15 -3.25 -23.36
CA GLY A 154 -5.81 -2.25 -22.53
C GLY A 154 -4.85 -1.19 -22.00
N THR A 155 -5.16 -0.62 -20.86
CA THR A 155 -4.36 0.42 -20.21
C THR A 155 -4.03 0.00 -18.77
N LEU A 156 -2.74 0.05 -18.42
CA LEU A 156 -2.27 -0.05 -17.04
C LEU A 156 -2.08 1.35 -16.46
N VAL A 157 -2.67 1.59 -15.30
CA VAL A 157 -2.42 2.78 -14.48
C VAL A 157 -1.83 2.28 -13.18
N MET A 158 -0.56 2.49 -12.97
CA MET A 158 0.16 2.04 -11.79
C MET A 158 0.44 3.24 -10.90
N ILE A 159 -0.09 3.25 -9.68
CA ILE A 159 0.04 4.37 -8.75
C ILE A 159 0.89 3.99 -7.52
N LEU A 160 1.70 4.95 -7.10
CA LEU A 160 2.36 4.96 -5.80
C LEU A 160 1.68 6.02 -4.95
N GLN A 161 0.91 5.58 -3.98
CA GLN A 161 0.15 6.45 -3.09
C GLN A 161 1.05 6.92 -1.94
N PRO A 162 1.16 8.24 -1.69
CA PRO A 162 1.84 8.77 -0.52
C PRO A 162 0.95 8.71 0.71
N ALA A 163 1.51 8.96 1.88
CA ALA A 163 0.81 9.33 3.12
C ALA A 163 -0.40 8.43 3.45
N GLU A 164 -0.23 7.13 3.33
CA GLU A 164 -1.25 6.15 3.68
C GLU A 164 -1.47 6.10 5.19
N GLU A 165 -0.39 6.13 5.97
CA GLU A 165 -0.36 5.97 7.42
C GLU A 165 -1.06 7.09 8.21
N ILE A 166 -1.34 8.21 7.53
CA ILE A 166 -2.14 9.32 8.10
C ILE A 166 -3.50 9.47 7.40
N GLY A 167 -3.85 8.55 6.48
CA GLY A 167 -5.15 8.54 5.79
C GLY A 167 -5.38 9.68 4.79
N GLU A 168 -4.33 10.45 4.41
CA GLU A 168 -4.50 11.65 3.60
C GLU A 168 -4.07 11.49 2.13
N GLY A 169 -3.22 10.52 1.83
CA GLY A 169 -2.57 10.42 0.53
C GLY A 169 -3.51 10.13 -0.63
N ALA A 170 -4.45 9.20 -0.46
CA ALA A 170 -5.43 8.90 -1.49
C ALA A 170 -6.30 10.13 -1.80
N LYS A 171 -6.75 10.85 -0.76
CA LYS A 171 -7.50 12.09 -0.93
C LYS A 171 -6.68 13.14 -1.66
N ALA A 172 -5.42 13.34 -1.30
CA ALA A 172 -4.54 14.29 -1.95
C ALA A 172 -4.36 13.98 -3.46
N MET A 173 -4.20 12.71 -3.83
CA MET A 173 -4.13 12.30 -5.24
C MET A 173 -5.45 12.54 -5.97
N LEU A 174 -6.60 12.28 -5.34
CA LEU A 174 -7.92 12.53 -5.93
C LEU A 174 -8.17 14.03 -6.12
N ASP A 175 -7.85 14.85 -5.13
CA ASP A 175 -7.99 16.30 -5.19
C ASP A 175 -7.07 16.92 -6.28
N ASP A 176 -5.89 16.33 -6.52
CA ASP A 176 -4.99 16.71 -7.62
C ASP A 176 -5.43 16.13 -8.99
N GLY A 177 -6.58 15.50 -9.04
CA GLY A 177 -7.21 15.07 -10.27
C GLY A 177 -6.79 13.69 -10.80
N LEU A 178 -6.50 12.73 -9.92
CA LEU A 178 -6.12 11.37 -10.31
C LEU A 178 -7.06 10.78 -11.38
N TYR A 179 -8.37 10.97 -11.27
CA TYR A 179 -9.36 10.44 -12.23
C TYR A 179 -9.81 11.43 -13.31
N THR A 180 -9.23 12.61 -13.37
CA THR A 180 -9.50 13.61 -14.41
C THR A 180 -8.30 13.88 -15.31
N ARG A 181 -7.09 13.72 -14.79
CA ARG A 181 -5.83 13.88 -15.52
C ARG A 181 -5.34 12.57 -16.14
N PHE A 182 -5.71 11.43 -15.54
CA PHE A 182 -5.26 10.10 -15.94
C PHE A 182 -6.45 9.20 -16.30
N PRO A 183 -6.23 8.09 -17.03
CA PRO A 183 -7.31 7.16 -17.36
C PRO A 183 -7.99 6.64 -16.09
N LYS A 184 -9.33 6.79 -16.03
CA LYS A 184 -10.12 6.26 -14.94
C LYS A 184 -10.18 4.73 -15.06
N PRO A 185 -9.87 3.97 -13.98
CA PRO A 185 -9.84 2.52 -14.04
C PRO A 185 -11.25 1.90 -14.06
N ASP A 186 -11.36 0.79 -14.77
CA ASP A 186 -12.50 -0.14 -14.68
C ASP A 186 -12.32 -1.09 -13.50
N TYR A 187 -11.06 -1.43 -13.17
CA TYR A 187 -10.68 -2.32 -12.06
C TYR A 187 -9.49 -1.74 -11.30
N VAL A 188 -9.54 -1.87 -9.97
CA VAL A 188 -8.43 -1.46 -9.09
C VAL A 188 -7.98 -2.66 -8.28
N LEU A 189 -6.68 -2.92 -8.26
CA LEU A 189 -6.04 -3.97 -7.49
C LEU A 189 -4.99 -3.36 -6.55
N ALA A 190 -5.00 -3.82 -5.31
CA ALA A 190 -3.96 -3.58 -4.32
C ALA A 190 -3.76 -4.86 -3.51
N PHE A 191 -2.60 -5.02 -2.92
CA PHE A 191 -2.39 -6.07 -1.93
C PHE A 191 -1.72 -5.46 -0.69
N HIS A 192 -1.85 -6.15 0.42
CA HIS A 192 -1.15 -5.83 1.65
C HIS A 192 -0.52 -7.11 2.19
N ASP A 193 0.71 -7.03 2.65
CA ASP A 193 1.32 -8.14 3.38
C ASP A 193 0.57 -8.39 4.69
N ALA A 194 0.61 -9.62 5.18
CA ALA A 194 -0.14 -10.00 6.37
C ALA A 194 0.72 -10.95 7.23
N ALA A 195 1.18 -10.45 8.38
CA ALA A 195 1.97 -11.24 9.31
C ALA A 195 1.24 -12.48 9.88
N GLN A 196 -0.09 -12.51 9.78
CA GLN A 196 -0.93 -13.60 10.25
C GLN A 196 -1.00 -14.78 9.26
N ALA A 197 -0.63 -14.57 7.99
CA ALA A 197 -0.67 -15.60 6.96
C ALA A 197 0.72 -16.23 6.78
N PRO A 198 0.82 -17.55 6.58
CA PRO A 198 2.07 -18.17 6.18
C PRO A 198 2.62 -17.61 4.87
N ALA A 199 3.94 -17.47 4.75
CA ALA A 199 4.58 -17.00 3.52
C ALA A 199 4.16 -17.86 2.31
N GLY A 200 3.88 -17.18 1.18
CA GLY A 200 3.41 -17.82 -0.05
C GLY A 200 1.89 -18.02 -0.12
N MET A 201 1.14 -17.68 0.92
CA MET A 201 -0.32 -17.66 0.87
C MET A 201 -0.84 -16.30 0.41
N ILE A 202 -1.89 -16.32 -0.41
CA ILE A 202 -2.66 -15.14 -0.81
C ILE A 202 -4.09 -15.34 -0.33
N GLY A 203 -4.60 -14.37 0.42
CA GLY A 203 -5.98 -14.34 0.88
C GLY A 203 -6.77 -13.21 0.21
N TYR A 204 -8.06 -13.38 0.06
CA TYR A 204 -8.98 -12.31 -0.34
C TYR A 204 -10.33 -12.48 0.37
N SER A 205 -11.02 -11.36 0.59
CA SER A 205 -12.38 -11.37 1.11
C SER A 205 -13.36 -10.97 0.02
N LYS A 206 -14.46 -11.74 -0.11
CA LYS A 206 -15.55 -11.35 -0.98
C LYS A 206 -16.42 -10.32 -0.26
N GLY A 207 -16.65 -9.17 -0.88
CA GLY A 207 -17.36 -8.04 -0.26
C GLY A 207 -16.43 -7.11 0.50
N PHE A 208 -16.84 -6.60 1.65
CA PHE A 208 -16.01 -5.69 2.46
C PHE A 208 -14.86 -6.46 3.11
N ALA A 209 -13.63 -6.08 2.79
CA ALA A 209 -12.41 -6.70 3.30
C ALA A 209 -11.83 -5.96 4.52
N LEU A 210 -12.03 -4.63 4.59
CA LEU A 210 -11.46 -3.77 5.63
C LEU A 210 -12.56 -2.96 6.32
N ALA A 211 -12.34 -2.66 7.59
CA ALA A 211 -13.18 -1.75 8.37
C ALA A 211 -12.79 -0.29 8.06
N ASN A 212 -13.73 0.61 8.37
CA ASN A 212 -13.44 2.04 8.37
C ASN A 212 -12.61 2.43 9.59
N VAL A 213 -11.89 3.55 9.49
CA VAL A 213 -11.12 4.14 10.60
C VAL A 213 -11.59 5.56 10.82
N ASP A 214 -11.91 5.87 12.08
CA ASP A 214 -12.24 7.22 12.52
C ASP A 214 -11.28 7.62 13.65
N SER A 215 -10.63 8.79 13.52
CA SER A 215 -9.75 9.35 14.53
C SER A 215 -10.47 10.47 15.26
N VAL A 216 -10.43 10.46 16.59
CA VAL A 216 -11.06 11.47 17.44
C VAL A 216 -10.06 12.05 18.43
N ASP A 217 -9.83 13.34 18.36
CA ASP A 217 -9.04 14.07 19.34
C ASP A 217 -9.94 14.62 20.45
N VAL A 218 -9.64 14.27 21.70
CA VAL A 218 -10.41 14.71 22.85
C VAL A 218 -9.57 15.59 23.75
N VAL A 219 -9.96 16.87 23.85
CA VAL A 219 -9.34 17.82 24.78
C VAL A 219 -10.18 17.90 26.04
N VAL A 220 -9.58 17.61 27.19
CA VAL A 220 -10.24 17.64 28.50
C VAL A 220 -9.73 18.86 29.28
N PRO A 221 -10.47 19.97 29.32
CA PRO A 221 -10.08 21.14 30.11
C PRO A 221 -10.27 20.89 31.59
N GLY A 222 -9.27 21.30 32.40
CA GLY A 222 -9.30 21.21 33.85
C GLY A 222 -9.33 22.60 34.52
N VAL A 223 -9.49 22.59 35.86
CA VAL A 223 -9.32 23.76 36.70
C VAL A 223 -8.34 23.40 37.80
N GLY A 224 -7.16 24.04 37.80
CA GLY A 224 -6.15 23.84 38.84
C GLY A 224 -6.54 24.48 40.18
N GLY A 225 -5.91 23.99 41.26
CA GLY A 225 -6.13 24.55 42.60
C GLY A 225 -5.17 23.96 43.63
N HIS A 226 -5.35 24.35 44.88
CA HIS A 226 -4.53 23.88 45.98
C HIS A 226 -4.89 22.42 46.38
N GLY A 227 -3.88 21.56 46.54
CA GLY A 227 -4.09 20.14 46.83
C GLY A 227 -4.97 19.83 48.05
N ALA A 228 -5.01 20.74 49.06
CA ALA A 228 -5.88 20.58 50.22
C ALA A 228 -7.36 21.00 49.98
N TYR A 229 -7.64 21.56 48.78
CA TYR A 229 -9.00 22.02 48.43
C TYR A 229 -9.48 21.40 47.10
N PRO A 230 -9.53 20.06 46.99
CA PRO A 230 -9.87 19.38 45.74
C PRO A 230 -11.27 19.73 45.23
N HIS A 231 -12.17 20.10 46.10
CA HIS A 231 -13.56 20.53 45.80
C HIS A 231 -13.61 21.84 44.98
N THR A 232 -12.52 22.59 44.88
CA THR A 232 -12.44 23.83 44.10
C THR A 232 -11.84 23.58 42.71
N THR A 233 -11.48 22.35 42.39
CA THR A 233 -10.78 21.96 41.15
C THR A 233 -11.65 21.14 40.22
N LYS A 234 -11.22 21.03 38.94
CA LYS A 234 -11.69 20.02 37.99
C LYS A 234 -10.47 19.27 37.50
N ASP A 235 -10.30 18.04 37.99
CA ASP A 235 -9.16 17.21 37.65
C ASP A 235 -9.32 16.60 36.23
N PRO A 236 -8.57 17.06 35.22
CA PRO A 236 -8.70 16.57 33.86
C PRO A 236 -8.21 15.12 33.72
N ILE A 237 -7.31 14.65 34.60
CA ILE A 237 -6.78 13.28 34.58
C ILE A 237 -7.88 12.30 34.96
N VAL A 238 -8.61 12.56 36.06
CA VAL A 238 -9.72 11.71 36.50
C VAL A 238 -10.86 11.70 35.49
N ILE A 239 -11.16 12.86 34.87
CA ILE A 239 -12.15 12.97 33.80
C ILE A 239 -11.72 12.13 32.59
N ALA A 240 -10.48 12.29 32.12
CA ALA A 240 -9.94 11.54 30.99
C ALA A 240 -9.94 10.04 31.25
N ALA A 241 -9.53 9.59 32.44
CA ALA A 241 -9.59 8.19 32.84
C ALA A 241 -11.02 7.63 32.79
N SER A 242 -12.00 8.42 33.23
CA SER A 242 -13.42 8.04 33.18
C SER A 242 -13.92 7.94 31.73
N ILE A 243 -13.49 8.84 30.84
CA ILE A 243 -13.81 8.78 29.41
C ILE A 243 -13.24 7.48 28.81
N VAL A 244 -11.95 7.19 29.04
CA VAL A 244 -11.30 5.98 28.53
C VAL A 244 -12.03 4.72 28.97
N THR A 245 -12.34 4.60 30.26
CA THR A 245 -13.03 3.41 30.79
C THR A 245 -14.43 3.25 30.20
N ARG A 246 -15.16 4.32 29.96
CA ARG A 246 -16.50 4.28 29.35
C ARG A 246 -16.45 3.93 27.87
N LEU A 247 -15.50 4.47 27.12
CA LEU A 247 -15.32 4.14 25.70
C LEU A 247 -14.96 2.66 25.48
N GLN A 248 -14.25 2.02 26.42
CA GLN A 248 -13.95 0.59 26.32
C GLN A 248 -15.21 -0.29 26.27
N THR A 249 -16.31 0.14 26.86
CA THR A 249 -17.54 -0.66 26.85
C THR A 249 -18.16 -0.78 25.46
N LEU A 250 -17.95 0.22 24.58
CA LEU A 250 -18.43 0.17 23.20
C LEU A 250 -17.78 -0.96 22.39
N ILE A 251 -16.51 -1.28 22.67
CA ILE A 251 -15.76 -2.31 21.96
C ILE A 251 -15.85 -3.66 22.65
N SER A 252 -15.84 -3.68 23.99
CA SER A 252 -15.74 -4.93 24.77
C SER A 252 -17.08 -5.54 25.14
N ARG A 253 -18.20 -4.82 24.98
CA ARG A 253 -19.51 -5.20 25.48
C ARG A 253 -20.66 -5.05 24.48
N GLU A 254 -20.43 -4.38 23.37
CA GLU A 254 -21.41 -4.16 22.29
C GLU A 254 -20.79 -4.62 20.91
#